data_f61c012752d7b086c73d8d0fa444048b
#
_entry.id   f61c012752d7b086c73d8d0fa444048b
#
_cell.length_a   1.000
_cell.length_b   1.000
_cell.length_c   1.000
_cell.angle_alpha   90.00
_cell.angle_beta   90.00
_cell.angle_gamma   90.00
#
_symmetry.space_group_name_H-M   'P 1'
#
loop_
_entity.id
_entity.type
_entity.pdbx_description
1 polymer ?
#
loop_
_entity_poly.entity_id
_entity_poly.type
_entity_poly.pdbx_seq_one_letter_code
_entity_poly.pdbx_strand_id
1 'polypeptide(L)'
;MTSGKRYHHRVDLDQPSSPATLADVARRAGVSLATASRALNGSAGRQVGALLLDRVRQAATELDYSPNAQAQAMARGTTATLGLVVHDVADPYFSTIASGVIEAAADRGLLVTVASTQRDPGAELRHVELLRQARAQAVVLAGSRLDDPAKLDAMRSALRAFTRGGGRVACIGQDVLGVSTVVVENRLGAAALAAALHRAGHRRFGVLAGPPEHLTARDRAEGFSYSLADLGAEPSPEHVITCDFSREGAYAATAELLARGRPPLDCLFAVTDVMALGALAALRDAGLRVPDDIGVAGFDDITSLRDVVPGLTTVRLPMAEMGAQVVGIALDGDAGSVRRARVRGEIVLRESTHRTT
;
A
#
# COMPACT_ATOMS: atom_id res chain seq x y z
N MET A 1 -20.18 69.75 -28.44
CA MET A 1 -20.41 68.83 -29.56
C MET A 1 -19.16 68.00 -29.79
N THR A 2 -19.09 66.79 -29.30
CA THR A 2 -18.15 65.78 -29.77
C THR A 2 -18.72 64.41 -29.39
N SER A 3 -19.15 63.69 -30.43
CA SER A 3 -19.74 62.40 -30.42
C SER A 3 -18.67 61.33 -30.14
N GLY A 4 -18.75 60.63 -29.00
CA GLY A 4 -17.90 59.49 -28.67
C GLY A 4 -18.52 58.15 -29.17
N LYS A 5 -17.97 57.65 -30.25
CA LYS A 5 -18.30 56.28 -30.72
C LYS A 5 -17.74 55.24 -29.72
N ARG A 6 -18.63 54.51 -29.03
CA ARG A 6 -18.28 53.32 -28.28
C ARG A 6 -18.14 52.14 -29.26
N TYR A 7 -16.93 51.64 -29.42
CA TYR A 7 -16.67 50.34 -30.06
C TYR A 7 -17.01 49.24 -29.06
N HIS A 8 -18.13 48.58 -29.27
CA HIS A 8 -18.39 47.29 -28.62
C HIS A 8 -17.60 46.22 -29.38
N HIS A 9 -16.48 45.79 -28.82
CA HIS A 9 -15.88 44.51 -29.20
C HIS A 9 -16.78 43.41 -28.64
N ARG A 10 -17.58 42.78 -29.49
CA ARG A 10 -18.17 41.46 -29.23
C ARG A 10 -17.02 40.49 -29.30
N VAL A 11 -16.61 39.94 -28.15
CA VAL A 11 -15.87 38.70 -28.08
C VAL A 11 -16.90 37.62 -28.41
N ASP A 12 -16.85 37.09 -29.62
CA ASP A 12 -17.55 35.86 -29.98
C ASP A 12 -16.91 34.76 -29.14
N LEU A 13 -17.57 34.42 -28.03
CA LEU A 13 -17.29 33.19 -27.32
C LEU A 13 -17.73 32.03 -28.22
N ASP A 14 -16.77 31.43 -28.94
CA ASP A 14 -16.94 30.23 -29.73
C ASP A 14 -17.79 29.23 -28.93
N GLN A 15 -18.92 28.82 -29.51
CA GLN A 15 -19.71 27.73 -28.93
C GLN A 15 -18.81 26.53 -28.84
N PRO A 16 -18.83 25.76 -27.72
CA PRO A 16 -18.00 24.58 -27.60
C PRO A 16 -18.35 23.61 -28.73
N SER A 17 -17.46 23.48 -29.70
CA SER A 17 -17.56 22.48 -30.74
C SER A 17 -17.63 21.09 -30.04
N SER A 18 -18.59 20.27 -30.44
CA SER A 18 -18.70 18.91 -29.90
C SER A 18 -17.34 18.23 -29.99
N PRO A 19 -16.91 17.51 -28.92
CA PRO A 19 -15.61 16.86 -28.92
C PRO A 19 -15.44 15.96 -30.16
N ALA A 20 -14.27 16.05 -30.80
CA ALA A 20 -13.97 15.24 -31.97
C ALA A 20 -14.20 13.76 -31.68
N THR A 21 -14.73 13.03 -32.67
CA THR A 21 -15.02 11.61 -32.56
C THR A 21 -13.96 10.76 -33.31
N LEU A 22 -13.88 9.47 -32.99
CA LEU A 22 -13.05 8.52 -33.75
C LEU A 22 -13.42 8.51 -35.26
N ALA A 23 -14.67 8.78 -35.60
CA ALA A 23 -15.12 8.88 -37.01
C ALA A 23 -14.51 10.10 -37.69
N ASP A 24 -14.35 11.21 -36.99
CA ASP A 24 -13.71 12.41 -37.53
C ASP A 24 -12.22 12.19 -37.76
N VAL A 25 -11.54 11.51 -36.81
CA VAL A 25 -10.13 11.10 -37.00
C VAL A 25 -9.98 10.15 -38.20
N ALA A 26 -10.85 9.16 -38.34
CA ALA A 26 -10.83 8.24 -39.46
C ALA A 26 -11.00 8.96 -40.81
N ARG A 27 -11.94 9.90 -40.89
CA ARG A 27 -12.22 10.74 -42.06
C ARG A 27 -11.01 11.62 -42.36
N ARG A 28 -10.43 12.30 -41.36
CA ARG A 28 -9.27 13.17 -41.50
C ARG A 28 -8.01 12.42 -41.96
N ALA A 29 -7.80 11.22 -41.42
CA ALA A 29 -6.67 10.34 -41.79
C ALA A 29 -6.89 9.58 -43.11
N GLY A 30 -8.09 9.61 -43.72
CA GLY A 30 -8.41 8.85 -44.93
C GLY A 30 -8.34 7.34 -44.72
N VAL A 31 -8.82 6.82 -43.61
CA VAL A 31 -8.83 5.39 -43.27
C VAL A 31 -10.21 4.95 -42.79
N SER A 32 -10.45 3.64 -42.72
CA SER A 32 -11.68 3.11 -42.15
C SER A 32 -11.71 3.34 -40.62
N LEU A 33 -12.92 3.44 -40.03
CA LEU A 33 -13.11 3.54 -38.58
C LEU A 33 -12.38 2.41 -37.83
N ALA A 34 -12.44 1.18 -38.37
CA ALA A 34 -11.75 0.02 -37.81
C ALA A 34 -10.21 0.17 -37.87
N THR A 35 -9.66 0.81 -38.90
CA THR A 35 -8.23 1.09 -39.02
C THR A 35 -7.80 2.19 -38.05
N ALA A 36 -8.57 3.28 -37.94
CA ALA A 36 -8.33 4.33 -36.96
C ALA A 36 -8.37 3.78 -35.52
N SER A 37 -9.38 2.98 -35.19
CA SER A 37 -9.50 2.34 -33.89
C SER A 37 -8.28 1.44 -33.58
N ARG A 38 -7.85 0.62 -34.52
CA ARG A 38 -6.67 -0.25 -34.34
C ARG A 38 -5.38 0.55 -34.19
N ALA A 39 -5.21 1.63 -34.95
CA ALA A 39 -4.04 2.49 -34.88
C ALA A 39 -3.90 3.20 -33.53
N LEU A 40 -5.02 3.67 -32.95
CA LEU A 40 -5.01 4.40 -31.67
C LEU A 40 -5.06 3.49 -30.44
N ASN A 41 -5.70 2.32 -30.55
CA ASN A 41 -5.96 1.44 -29.38
C ASN A 41 -5.08 0.19 -29.33
N GLY A 42 -4.26 -0.06 -30.37
CA GLY A 42 -3.58 -1.33 -30.54
C GLY A 42 -4.56 -2.49 -30.85
N SER A 43 -4.09 -3.57 -31.42
CA SER A 43 -4.86 -4.81 -31.53
C SER A 43 -3.94 -6.02 -31.48
N ALA A 44 -4.32 -7.03 -30.71
CA ALA A 44 -3.66 -8.33 -30.68
C ALA A 44 -3.96 -9.08 -32.00
N GLY A 45 -3.20 -8.85 -33.08
CA GLY A 45 -3.33 -9.72 -34.22
C GLY A 45 -3.10 -9.12 -35.62
N ARG A 46 -3.21 -7.83 -35.84
CA ARG A 46 -2.91 -7.21 -37.14
C ARG A 46 -2.29 -5.84 -36.94
N GLN A 47 -1.00 -5.71 -37.17
CA GLN A 47 -0.29 -4.43 -37.09
C GLN A 47 -0.76 -3.50 -38.22
N VAL A 48 -1.09 -2.26 -37.86
CA VAL A 48 -1.29 -1.17 -38.82
C VAL A 48 0.08 -0.74 -39.30
N GLY A 49 0.28 -0.64 -40.63
CA GLY A 49 1.55 -0.19 -41.19
C GLY A 49 1.97 1.19 -40.64
N ALA A 50 3.28 1.39 -40.45
CA ALA A 50 3.83 2.58 -39.80
C ALA A 50 3.30 3.91 -40.40
N LEU A 51 3.26 4.03 -41.72
CA LEU A 51 2.74 5.22 -42.40
C LEU A 51 1.26 5.52 -42.08
N LEU A 52 0.43 4.48 -41.95
CA LEU A 52 -0.99 4.68 -41.58
C LEU A 52 -1.14 5.02 -40.09
N LEU A 53 -0.29 4.45 -39.26
CA LEU A 53 -0.24 4.75 -37.82
C LEU A 53 0.08 6.23 -37.60
N ASP A 54 1.11 6.75 -38.26
CA ASP A 54 1.53 8.14 -38.16
C ASP A 54 0.46 9.11 -38.68
N ARG A 55 -0.17 8.80 -39.80
CA ARG A 55 -1.31 9.61 -40.33
C ARG A 55 -2.48 9.66 -39.36
N VAL A 56 -2.82 8.54 -38.71
CA VAL A 56 -3.93 8.51 -37.75
C VAL A 56 -3.57 9.29 -36.48
N ARG A 57 -2.34 9.17 -36.00
CA ARG A 57 -1.86 9.92 -34.83
C ARG A 57 -1.84 11.44 -35.10
N GLN A 58 -1.34 11.83 -36.27
CA GLN A 58 -1.35 13.23 -36.69
C GLN A 58 -2.78 13.79 -36.76
N ALA A 59 -3.72 13.07 -37.41
CA ALA A 59 -5.11 13.47 -37.48
C ALA A 59 -5.78 13.58 -36.08
N ALA A 60 -5.45 12.69 -35.16
CA ALA A 60 -5.94 12.76 -33.78
C ALA A 60 -5.41 14.01 -33.04
N THR A 61 -4.11 14.33 -33.20
CA THR A 61 -3.51 15.54 -32.64
C THR A 61 -4.12 16.82 -33.23
N GLU A 62 -4.30 16.89 -34.57
CA GLU A 62 -4.89 18.06 -35.24
C GLU A 62 -6.34 18.31 -34.82
N LEU A 63 -7.08 17.28 -34.44
CA LEU A 63 -8.47 17.35 -33.99
C LEU A 63 -8.64 17.45 -32.49
N ASP A 64 -7.53 17.51 -31.73
CA ASP A 64 -7.53 17.40 -30.27
C ASP A 64 -8.35 16.19 -29.77
N TYR A 65 -8.29 15.11 -30.53
CA TYR A 65 -9.04 13.88 -30.23
C TYR A 65 -8.32 13.07 -29.16
N SER A 66 -8.96 12.89 -28.03
CA SER A 66 -8.57 11.91 -27.02
C SER A 66 -9.49 10.69 -27.06
N PRO A 67 -8.93 9.46 -27.14
CA PRO A 67 -9.75 8.25 -27.11
C PRO A 67 -10.65 8.20 -25.88
N ASN A 68 -11.94 7.96 -26.07
CA ASN A 68 -12.89 7.87 -24.98
C ASN A 68 -12.59 6.60 -24.14
N ALA A 69 -12.10 6.80 -22.91
CA ALA A 69 -11.74 5.71 -22.00
C ALA A 69 -12.94 4.80 -21.67
N GLN A 70 -14.17 5.35 -21.63
CA GLN A 70 -15.38 4.55 -21.39
C GLN A 70 -15.70 3.65 -22.59
N ALA A 71 -15.58 4.18 -23.83
CA ALA A 71 -15.76 3.37 -25.03
C ALA A 71 -14.70 2.26 -25.15
N GLN A 72 -13.45 2.57 -24.79
CA GLN A 72 -12.38 1.56 -24.74
C GLN A 72 -12.65 0.51 -23.66
N ALA A 73 -13.10 0.91 -22.48
CA ALA A 73 -13.47 0.00 -21.39
C ALA A 73 -14.62 -0.94 -21.81
N MET A 74 -15.62 -0.41 -22.54
CA MET A 74 -16.69 -1.25 -23.09
C MET A 74 -16.17 -2.27 -24.10
N ALA A 75 -15.23 -1.89 -24.95
CA ALA A 75 -14.63 -2.79 -25.96
C ALA A 75 -13.70 -3.85 -25.34
N ARG A 76 -12.97 -3.49 -24.27
CA ARG A 76 -12.02 -4.37 -23.57
C ARG A 76 -12.65 -5.14 -22.42
N GLY A 77 -13.81 -4.72 -21.93
CA GLY A 77 -14.46 -5.25 -20.74
C GLY A 77 -13.91 -4.70 -19.41
N THR A 78 -12.75 -4.02 -19.42
CA THR A 78 -12.11 -3.41 -18.24
C THR A 78 -11.57 -2.02 -18.54
N THR A 79 -11.48 -1.15 -17.51
CA THR A 79 -10.81 0.15 -17.58
C THR A 79 -9.30 -0.02 -17.42
N ALA A 80 -8.50 0.96 -17.87
CA ALA A 80 -7.05 0.99 -17.62
C ALA A 80 -6.74 1.51 -16.21
N THR A 81 -7.36 0.90 -15.19
CA THR A 81 -7.27 1.33 -13.79
C THR A 81 -6.92 0.14 -12.90
N LEU A 82 -5.98 0.36 -11.98
CA LEU A 82 -5.69 -0.50 -10.84
C LEU A 82 -6.19 0.17 -9.57
N GLY A 83 -7.05 -0.50 -8.79
CA GLY A 83 -7.44 -0.05 -7.46
C GLY A 83 -6.42 -0.54 -6.42
N LEU A 84 -5.86 0.36 -5.65
CA LEU A 84 -5.05 0.06 -4.48
C LEU A 84 -5.85 0.41 -3.22
N VAL A 85 -6.18 -0.59 -2.42
CA VAL A 85 -6.89 -0.40 -1.15
C VAL A 85 -5.90 -0.58 -0.02
N VAL A 86 -5.72 0.47 0.79
CA VAL A 86 -4.82 0.51 1.94
C VAL A 86 -5.58 0.83 3.22
N HIS A 87 -4.99 0.54 4.38
CA HIS A 87 -5.64 0.88 5.66
C HIS A 87 -5.59 2.39 5.93
N ASP A 88 -4.42 3.01 5.77
CA ASP A 88 -4.24 4.42 6.06
C ASP A 88 -3.19 5.02 5.10
N VAL A 89 -3.60 5.96 4.27
CA VAL A 89 -2.70 6.62 3.32
C VAL A 89 -1.70 7.55 4.01
N ALA A 90 -1.99 8.00 5.24
CA ALA A 90 -1.09 8.84 6.02
C ALA A 90 0.05 8.04 6.68
N ASP A 91 -0.10 6.72 6.81
CA ASP A 91 0.95 5.86 7.35
C ASP A 91 2.06 5.67 6.28
N PRO A 92 3.33 6.02 6.59
CA PRO A 92 4.47 5.91 5.66
C PRO A 92 4.69 4.50 5.12
N TYR A 93 4.27 3.46 5.84
CA TYR A 93 4.29 2.09 5.35
C TYR A 93 3.46 1.94 4.07
N PHE A 94 2.21 2.41 4.09
CA PHE A 94 1.32 2.29 2.94
C PHE A 94 1.66 3.26 1.82
N SER A 95 2.11 4.47 2.13
CA SER A 95 2.49 5.44 1.11
C SER A 95 3.75 4.99 0.34
N THR A 96 4.70 4.31 1.00
CA THR A 96 5.87 3.73 0.33
C THR A 96 5.50 2.55 -0.57
N ILE A 97 4.60 1.67 -0.12
CA ILE A 97 4.05 0.59 -0.97
C ILE A 97 3.31 1.18 -2.17
N ALA A 98 2.48 2.22 -1.95
CA ALA A 98 1.73 2.87 -3.01
C ALA A 98 2.65 3.46 -4.08
N SER A 99 3.80 4.04 -3.70
CA SER A 99 4.80 4.52 -4.66
C SER A 99 5.25 3.40 -5.62
N GLY A 100 5.63 2.24 -5.10
CA GLY A 100 6.04 1.10 -5.93
C GLY A 100 4.90 0.54 -6.80
N VAL A 101 3.66 0.52 -6.27
CA VAL A 101 2.48 0.14 -7.06
C VAL A 101 2.23 1.11 -8.20
N ILE A 102 2.31 2.42 -7.94
CA ILE A 102 2.07 3.48 -8.95
C ILE A 102 3.09 3.38 -10.08
N GLU A 103 4.38 3.26 -9.75
CA GLU A 103 5.45 3.12 -10.73
C GLU A 103 5.25 1.88 -11.61
N ALA A 104 5.07 0.71 -10.99
CA ALA A 104 4.89 -0.55 -11.72
C ALA A 104 3.58 -0.61 -12.54
N ALA A 105 2.53 0.09 -12.11
CA ALA A 105 1.28 0.22 -12.85
C ALA A 105 1.43 1.17 -14.05
N ALA A 106 2.16 2.28 -13.89
CA ALA A 106 2.43 3.24 -14.95
C ALA A 106 3.19 2.60 -16.12
N ASP A 107 4.19 1.74 -15.86
CA ASP A 107 4.91 0.95 -16.86
C ASP A 107 3.99 0.06 -17.70
N ARG A 108 2.81 -0.29 -17.17
CA ARG A 108 1.79 -1.10 -17.83
C ARG A 108 0.62 -0.27 -18.39
N GLY A 109 0.74 1.06 -18.37
CA GLY A 109 -0.27 1.99 -18.86
C GLY A 109 -1.54 2.03 -18.00
N LEU A 110 -1.42 1.74 -16.70
CA LEU A 110 -2.54 1.77 -15.76
C LEU A 110 -2.47 3.00 -14.85
N LEU A 111 -3.63 3.62 -14.64
CA LEU A 111 -3.81 4.62 -13.59
C LEU A 111 -4.13 3.92 -12.26
N VAL A 112 -3.50 4.36 -11.17
CA VAL A 112 -3.79 3.84 -9.84
C VAL A 112 -4.80 4.73 -9.12
N THR A 113 -5.91 4.13 -8.67
CA THR A 113 -6.85 4.76 -7.74
C THR A 113 -6.58 4.23 -6.34
N VAL A 114 -6.18 5.12 -5.42
CA VAL A 114 -5.93 4.75 -4.01
C VAL A 114 -7.19 4.98 -3.19
N ALA A 115 -7.59 3.97 -2.42
CA ALA A 115 -8.68 4.04 -1.46
C ALA A 115 -8.16 3.72 -0.05
N SER A 116 -8.44 4.58 0.92
CA SER A 116 -8.08 4.38 2.32
C SER A 116 -9.29 3.92 3.12
N THR A 117 -9.14 2.84 3.89
CA THR A 117 -10.23 2.27 4.70
C THR A 117 -10.26 2.83 6.12
N GLN A 118 -9.19 3.50 6.55
CA GLN A 118 -8.98 3.91 7.95
C GLN A 118 -9.19 2.74 8.94
N ARG A 119 -8.78 1.55 8.53
CA ARG A 119 -8.92 0.28 9.26
C ARG A 119 -10.36 -0.21 9.47
N ASP A 120 -11.35 0.37 8.75
CA ASP A 120 -12.72 -0.17 8.72
C ASP A 120 -12.81 -1.34 7.72
N PRO A 121 -13.06 -2.58 8.18
CA PRO A 121 -13.19 -3.74 7.29
C PRO A 121 -14.41 -3.63 6.36
N GLY A 122 -15.46 -2.94 6.79
CA GLY A 122 -16.64 -2.68 5.97
C GLY A 122 -16.33 -1.73 4.81
N ALA A 123 -15.44 -0.74 5.03
CA ALA A 123 -14.97 0.15 3.97
C ALA A 123 -14.15 -0.61 2.92
N GLU A 124 -13.29 -1.55 3.34
CA GLU A 124 -12.49 -2.35 2.42
C GLU A 124 -13.38 -3.14 1.44
N LEU A 125 -14.40 -3.80 1.95
CA LEU A 125 -15.37 -4.54 1.13
C LEU A 125 -16.11 -3.61 0.15
N ARG A 126 -16.56 -2.44 0.64
CA ARG A 126 -17.23 -1.42 -0.21
C ARG A 126 -16.31 -0.93 -1.34
N HIS A 127 -15.02 -0.70 -1.05
CA HIS A 127 -14.06 -0.25 -2.07
C HIS A 127 -13.82 -1.32 -3.14
N VAL A 128 -13.70 -2.59 -2.76
CA VAL A 128 -13.60 -3.70 -3.74
C VAL A 128 -14.83 -3.72 -4.65
N GLU A 129 -16.03 -3.55 -4.10
CA GLU A 129 -17.27 -3.56 -4.88
C GLU A 129 -17.37 -2.35 -5.83
N LEU A 130 -17.00 -1.15 -5.37
CA LEU A 130 -16.95 0.06 -6.21
C LEU A 130 -15.95 -0.11 -7.37
N LEU A 131 -14.76 -0.65 -7.11
CA LEU A 131 -13.76 -0.94 -8.14
C LEU A 131 -14.25 -1.98 -9.15
N ARG A 132 -15.00 -3.00 -8.67
CA ARG A 132 -15.66 -3.98 -9.54
C ARG A 132 -16.70 -3.32 -10.45
N GLN A 133 -17.56 -2.44 -9.90
CA GLN A 133 -18.57 -1.69 -10.67
C GLN A 133 -17.91 -0.74 -11.69
N ALA A 134 -16.79 -0.12 -11.32
CA ALA A 134 -15.98 0.71 -12.21
C ALA A 134 -15.19 -0.11 -13.25
N ARG A 135 -15.31 -1.45 -13.25
CA ARG A 135 -14.57 -2.37 -14.13
C ARG A 135 -13.06 -2.18 -14.08
N ALA A 136 -12.51 -1.90 -12.91
CA ALA A 136 -11.06 -1.81 -12.75
C ALA A 136 -10.39 -3.11 -13.23
N GLN A 137 -9.25 -2.98 -13.92
CA GLN A 137 -8.51 -4.11 -14.46
C GLN A 137 -7.91 -4.99 -13.37
N ALA A 138 -7.50 -4.35 -12.25
CA ALA A 138 -6.96 -5.06 -11.10
C ALA A 138 -7.35 -4.37 -9.79
N VAL A 139 -7.36 -5.15 -8.70
CA VAL A 139 -7.39 -4.65 -7.33
C VAL A 139 -6.24 -5.26 -6.52
N VAL A 140 -5.54 -4.40 -5.79
CA VAL A 140 -4.50 -4.76 -4.83
C VAL A 140 -4.99 -4.37 -3.44
N LEU A 141 -4.99 -5.31 -2.51
CA LEU A 141 -5.28 -5.06 -1.09
C LEU A 141 -3.96 -5.09 -0.31
N ALA A 142 -3.63 -4.00 0.38
CA ALA A 142 -2.44 -3.93 1.21
C ALA A 142 -2.81 -3.67 2.67
N GLY A 143 -2.37 -4.57 3.56
CA GLY A 143 -2.55 -4.42 5.00
C GLY A 143 -2.83 -5.72 5.74
N SER A 144 -2.92 -5.60 7.06
CA SER A 144 -3.21 -6.72 7.96
C SER A 144 -4.60 -7.29 7.73
N ARG A 145 -4.71 -8.60 7.75
CA ARG A 145 -6.03 -9.25 7.81
C ARG A 145 -6.46 -9.40 9.26
N LEU A 146 -7.78 -9.41 9.48
CA LEU A 146 -8.37 -9.74 10.77
C LEU A 146 -8.57 -11.24 10.88
N ASP A 147 -8.38 -11.78 12.08
CA ASP A 147 -8.74 -13.15 12.42
C ASP A 147 -10.23 -13.28 12.70
N ASP A 148 -11.03 -13.06 11.65
CA ASP A 148 -12.48 -13.09 11.67
C ASP A 148 -12.97 -13.90 10.45
N PRO A 149 -13.37 -15.17 10.64
CA PRO A 149 -13.79 -16.04 9.55
C PRO A 149 -14.91 -15.45 8.69
N ALA A 150 -15.88 -14.77 9.30
CA ALA A 150 -17.02 -14.20 8.57
C ALA A 150 -16.59 -13.06 7.65
N LYS A 151 -15.69 -12.17 8.14
CA LYS A 151 -15.14 -11.07 7.33
C LYS A 151 -14.23 -11.60 6.22
N LEU A 152 -13.41 -12.63 6.53
CA LEU A 152 -12.56 -13.28 5.51
C LEU A 152 -13.41 -13.94 4.41
N ASP A 153 -14.51 -14.62 4.75
CA ASP A 153 -15.38 -15.26 3.77
C ASP A 153 -16.14 -14.25 2.91
N ALA A 154 -16.61 -13.15 3.51
CA ALA A 154 -17.22 -12.04 2.77
C ALA A 154 -16.23 -11.44 1.75
N MET A 155 -14.99 -11.18 2.17
CA MET A 155 -13.95 -10.66 1.28
C MET A 155 -13.59 -11.67 0.19
N ARG A 156 -13.38 -12.94 0.51
CA ARG A 156 -13.16 -14.01 -0.49
C ARG A 156 -14.26 -14.06 -1.53
N SER A 157 -15.51 -13.88 -1.12
CA SER A 157 -16.67 -13.86 -2.02
C SER A 157 -16.62 -12.66 -2.97
N ALA A 158 -16.33 -11.46 -2.46
CA ALA A 158 -16.19 -10.24 -3.26
C ALA A 158 -15.04 -10.34 -4.26
N LEU A 159 -13.88 -10.85 -3.84
CA LEU A 159 -12.72 -11.04 -4.72
C LEU A 159 -12.99 -12.07 -5.82
N ARG A 160 -13.69 -13.17 -5.51
CA ARG A 160 -14.16 -14.12 -6.52
C ARG A 160 -15.12 -13.46 -7.53
N ALA A 161 -16.02 -12.59 -7.06
CA ALA A 161 -16.92 -11.85 -7.95
C ALA A 161 -16.14 -10.88 -8.86
N PHE A 162 -15.13 -10.20 -8.32
CA PHE A 162 -14.23 -9.34 -9.08
C PHE A 162 -13.50 -10.12 -10.19
N THR A 163 -12.93 -11.28 -9.86
CA THR A 163 -12.20 -12.14 -10.82
C THR A 163 -13.12 -12.72 -11.88
N ARG A 164 -14.36 -13.16 -11.51
CA ARG A 164 -15.35 -13.61 -12.51
C ARG A 164 -15.74 -12.51 -13.49
N GLY A 165 -15.67 -11.25 -13.09
CA GLY A 165 -15.86 -10.08 -13.96
C GLY A 165 -14.68 -9.78 -14.89
N GLY A 166 -13.64 -10.62 -14.91
CA GLY A 166 -12.43 -10.43 -15.74
C GLY A 166 -11.32 -9.62 -15.07
N GLY A 167 -11.52 -9.15 -13.84
CA GLY A 167 -10.52 -8.41 -13.09
C GLY A 167 -9.45 -9.32 -12.47
N ARG A 168 -8.31 -8.73 -12.11
CA ARG A 168 -7.19 -9.39 -11.46
C ARG A 168 -7.10 -8.96 -10.00
N VAL A 169 -6.66 -9.87 -9.13
CA VAL A 169 -6.59 -9.62 -7.68
C VAL A 169 -5.24 -10.05 -7.14
N ALA A 170 -4.63 -9.20 -6.30
CA ALA A 170 -3.50 -9.59 -5.48
C ALA A 170 -3.52 -8.88 -4.12
N CYS A 171 -2.77 -9.41 -3.16
CA CYS A 171 -2.65 -8.87 -1.81
C CYS A 171 -1.20 -8.69 -1.39
N ILE A 172 -0.96 -7.76 -0.46
CA ILE A 172 0.26 -7.68 0.36
C ILE A 172 -0.16 -7.93 1.81
N GLY A 173 0.40 -8.94 2.45
CA GLY A 173 0.11 -9.29 3.85
C GLY A 173 0.06 -10.80 4.08
N GLN A 174 -1.02 -11.30 4.70
CA GLN A 174 -1.21 -12.72 4.99
C GLN A 174 -1.89 -13.46 3.84
N ASP A 175 -1.43 -14.69 3.56
CA ASP A 175 -2.03 -15.59 2.56
C ASP A 175 -3.27 -16.30 3.10
N VAL A 176 -4.32 -15.56 3.39
CA VAL A 176 -5.57 -16.10 3.96
C VAL A 176 -6.79 -15.88 3.06
N LEU A 177 -6.67 -15.12 1.97
CA LEU A 177 -7.77 -14.81 1.06
C LEU A 177 -7.85 -15.74 -0.15
N GLY A 178 -6.82 -16.59 -0.38
CA GLY A 178 -6.78 -17.51 -1.51
C GLY A 178 -6.55 -16.82 -2.86
N VAL A 179 -5.90 -15.68 -2.87
CA VAL A 179 -5.52 -14.91 -4.06
C VAL A 179 -4.00 -14.75 -4.12
N SER A 180 -3.47 -14.29 -5.26
CA SER A 180 -2.03 -14.00 -5.39
C SER A 180 -1.57 -13.05 -4.31
N THR A 181 -0.49 -13.38 -3.59
CA THR A 181 -0.09 -12.63 -2.39
C THR A 181 1.42 -12.45 -2.29
N VAL A 182 1.84 -11.22 -2.03
CA VAL A 182 3.16 -10.90 -1.48
C VAL A 182 3.09 -11.11 0.02
N VAL A 183 3.66 -12.21 0.51
CA VAL A 183 3.58 -12.63 1.91
C VAL A 183 4.75 -12.05 2.68
N VAL A 184 4.45 -11.17 3.64
CA VAL A 184 5.45 -10.65 4.58
C VAL A 184 5.70 -11.69 5.68
N GLU A 185 6.96 -12.12 5.84
CA GLU A 185 7.36 -13.10 6.87
C GLU A 185 7.48 -12.44 8.25
N ASN A 186 6.34 -11.90 8.75
CA ASN A 186 6.26 -11.12 9.98
C ASN A 186 6.83 -11.86 11.19
N ARG A 187 6.43 -13.11 11.40
CA ARG A 187 6.88 -13.96 12.53
C ARG A 187 8.38 -14.18 12.51
N LEU A 188 8.94 -14.51 11.34
CA LEU A 188 10.38 -14.75 11.18
C LEU A 188 11.20 -13.46 11.34
N GLY A 189 10.71 -12.34 10.81
CA GLY A 189 11.37 -11.04 10.98
C GLY A 189 11.43 -10.61 12.45
N ALA A 190 10.32 -10.73 13.17
CA ALA A 190 10.25 -10.40 14.60
C ALA A 190 11.11 -11.35 15.46
N ALA A 191 11.13 -12.65 15.16
CA ALA A 191 12.00 -13.62 15.82
C ALA A 191 13.49 -13.31 15.60
N ALA A 192 13.87 -12.92 14.39
CA ALA A 192 15.25 -12.53 14.08
C ALA A 192 15.66 -11.24 14.82
N LEU A 193 14.75 -10.25 14.94
CA LEU A 193 14.98 -9.04 15.74
C LEU A 193 15.17 -9.38 17.22
N ALA A 194 14.32 -10.21 17.80
CA ALA A 194 14.42 -10.65 19.18
C ALA A 194 15.78 -11.29 19.47
N ALA A 195 16.21 -12.21 18.61
CA ALA A 195 17.51 -12.86 18.72
C ALA A 195 18.67 -11.85 18.58
N ALA A 196 18.56 -10.84 17.73
CA ALA A 196 19.57 -9.80 17.56
C ALA A 196 19.68 -8.92 18.82
N LEU A 197 18.56 -8.49 19.39
CA LEU A 197 18.53 -7.71 20.63
C LEU A 197 19.06 -8.51 21.83
N HIS A 198 18.72 -9.79 21.93
CA HIS A 198 19.27 -10.67 22.97
C HIS A 198 20.80 -10.81 22.83
N ARG A 199 21.35 -10.96 21.62
CA ARG A 199 22.81 -10.97 21.36
C ARG A 199 23.45 -9.63 21.70
N ALA A 200 22.73 -8.52 21.52
CA ALA A 200 23.19 -7.18 21.91
C ALA A 200 23.18 -6.94 23.44
N GLY A 201 22.77 -7.94 24.25
CA GLY A 201 22.84 -7.90 25.70
C GLY A 201 21.55 -7.52 26.42
N HIS A 202 20.44 -7.31 25.69
CA HIS A 202 19.14 -7.11 26.34
C HIS A 202 18.60 -8.43 26.89
N ARG A 203 17.93 -8.38 28.05
CA ARG A 203 17.43 -9.57 28.76
C ARG A 203 15.99 -9.44 29.21
N ARG A 204 15.50 -8.24 29.47
CA ARG A 204 14.17 -7.95 30.01
C ARG A 204 13.40 -7.13 28.98
N PHE A 205 12.41 -7.76 28.39
CA PHE A 205 11.70 -7.21 27.25
C PHE A 205 10.25 -6.87 27.58
N GLY A 206 9.76 -5.76 27.00
CA GLY A 206 8.35 -5.46 26.88
C GLY A 206 7.92 -5.47 25.41
N VAL A 207 6.64 -5.71 25.17
CA VAL A 207 6.07 -5.75 23.82
C VAL A 207 4.80 -4.88 23.77
N LEU A 208 4.76 -3.90 22.89
CA LEU A 208 3.54 -3.22 22.46
C LEU A 208 2.94 -4.02 21.31
N ALA A 209 2.00 -4.89 21.63
CA ALA A 209 1.59 -6.00 20.78
C ALA A 209 0.54 -5.61 19.71
N GLY A 210 -0.16 -4.49 19.88
CA GLY A 210 -1.32 -4.19 19.05
C GLY A 210 -2.52 -5.11 19.34
N PRO A 211 -3.66 -4.95 18.67
CA PRO A 211 -4.83 -5.80 18.85
C PRO A 211 -4.58 -7.23 18.36
N PRO A 212 -4.93 -8.27 19.13
CA PRO A 212 -4.63 -9.67 18.81
C PRO A 212 -5.38 -10.21 17.59
N GLU A 213 -6.50 -9.61 17.22
CA GLU A 213 -7.26 -9.93 16.03
C GLU A 213 -6.58 -9.47 14.72
N HIS A 214 -5.62 -8.54 14.78
CA HIS A 214 -4.81 -8.16 13.64
C HIS A 214 -3.67 -9.17 13.42
N LEU A 215 -3.76 -9.96 12.35
CA LEU A 215 -2.81 -11.03 12.08
C LEU A 215 -1.34 -10.55 11.99
N THR A 216 -1.08 -9.35 11.45
CA THR A 216 0.26 -8.75 11.42
C THR A 216 0.79 -8.48 12.84
N ALA A 217 -0.03 -7.85 13.68
CA ALA A 217 0.34 -7.53 15.07
C ALA A 217 0.64 -8.81 15.85
N ARG A 218 -0.27 -9.78 15.75
CA ARG A 218 -0.11 -11.09 16.40
C ARG A 218 1.14 -11.83 15.94
N ASP A 219 1.36 -11.95 14.62
CA ASP A 219 2.53 -12.66 14.08
C ASP A 219 3.84 -12.04 14.56
N ARG A 220 3.92 -10.70 14.62
CA ARG A 220 5.12 -9.99 15.09
C ARG A 220 5.32 -10.17 16.59
N ALA A 221 4.27 -9.97 17.39
CA ALA A 221 4.34 -10.14 18.83
C ALA A 221 4.70 -11.57 19.25
N GLU A 222 4.04 -12.57 18.67
CA GLU A 222 4.31 -13.97 18.91
C GLU A 222 5.71 -14.39 18.44
N GLY A 223 6.10 -13.99 17.22
CA GLY A 223 7.42 -14.31 16.68
C GLY A 223 8.55 -13.77 17.57
N PHE A 224 8.39 -12.54 18.08
CA PHE A 224 9.31 -11.93 19.02
C PHE A 224 9.36 -12.68 20.35
N SER A 225 8.20 -12.91 20.97
CA SER A 225 8.10 -13.53 22.29
C SER A 225 8.56 -15.00 22.28
N TYR A 226 8.17 -15.80 21.29
CA TYR A 226 8.60 -17.20 21.18
C TYR A 226 10.11 -17.33 20.99
N SER A 227 10.71 -16.47 20.16
CA SER A 227 12.16 -16.46 20.00
C SER A 227 12.90 -16.13 21.31
N LEU A 228 12.34 -15.24 22.13
CA LEU A 228 12.89 -14.90 23.43
C LEU A 228 12.68 -16.03 24.47
N ALA A 229 11.56 -16.75 24.41
CA ALA A 229 11.31 -17.92 25.26
C ALA A 229 12.37 -19.00 25.02
N ASP A 230 12.70 -19.30 23.75
CA ASP A 230 13.77 -20.22 23.39
C ASP A 230 15.16 -19.79 23.91
N LEU A 231 15.35 -18.49 24.14
CA LEU A 231 16.59 -17.88 24.66
C LEU A 231 16.57 -17.67 26.19
N GLY A 232 15.50 -18.09 26.89
CA GLY A 232 15.33 -17.90 28.33
C GLY A 232 15.10 -16.46 28.76
N ALA A 233 14.57 -15.60 27.88
CA ALA A 233 14.30 -14.19 28.09
C ALA A 233 12.86 -13.80 27.72
N GLU A 234 11.90 -14.72 27.87
CA GLU A 234 10.48 -14.49 27.56
C GLU A 234 9.93 -13.26 28.29
N PRO A 235 9.22 -12.38 27.58
CA PRO A 235 8.56 -11.25 28.22
C PRO A 235 7.50 -11.74 29.21
N SER A 236 7.49 -11.17 30.43
CA SER A 236 6.40 -11.44 31.39
C SER A 236 5.05 -11.04 30.78
N PRO A 237 3.96 -11.77 31.03
CA PRO A 237 2.63 -11.45 30.49
C PRO A 237 2.18 -10.02 30.74
N GLU A 238 2.53 -9.44 31.90
CA GLU A 238 2.26 -8.07 32.28
C GLU A 238 3.01 -7.01 31.44
N HIS A 239 4.06 -7.42 30.73
CA HIS A 239 4.86 -6.59 29.82
C HIS A 239 4.51 -6.82 28.33
N VAL A 240 3.55 -7.67 28.04
CA VAL A 240 2.96 -7.81 26.69
C VAL A 240 1.65 -7.00 26.68
N ILE A 241 1.74 -5.79 26.14
CA ILE A 241 0.70 -4.76 26.29
C ILE A 241 -0.10 -4.67 25.00
N THR A 242 -1.38 -5.03 25.06
CA THR A 242 -2.33 -4.80 23.98
C THR A 242 -2.70 -3.33 23.93
N CYS A 243 -2.58 -2.70 22.77
CA CYS A 243 -2.95 -1.30 22.53
C CYS A 243 -3.44 -1.11 21.10
N ASP A 244 -3.99 0.05 20.78
CA ASP A 244 -4.38 0.36 19.42
C ASP A 244 -3.15 0.29 18.48
N PHE A 245 -3.38 -0.19 17.26
CA PHE A 245 -2.35 -0.35 16.25
C PHE A 245 -2.02 0.99 15.58
N SER A 246 -1.66 1.97 16.43
CA SER A 246 -1.40 3.37 16.07
C SER A 246 -0.31 3.99 16.93
N ARG A 247 0.21 5.14 16.51
CA ARG A 247 1.15 5.94 17.29
C ARG A 247 0.57 6.37 18.63
N GLU A 248 -0.66 6.85 18.61
CA GLU A 248 -1.38 7.35 19.78
C GLU A 248 -1.69 6.24 20.78
N GLY A 249 -2.10 5.07 20.29
CA GLY A 249 -2.34 3.88 21.12
C GLY A 249 -1.07 3.42 21.83
N ALA A 250 0.05 3.37 21.12
CA ALA A 250 1.34 3.01 21.71
C ALA A 250 1.87 4.07 22.69
N TYR A 251 1.66 5.36 22.41
CA TYR A 251 1.96 6.43 23.34
C TYR A 251 1.19 6.27 24.67
N ALA A 252 -0.14 6.11 24.57
CA ALA A 252 -1.00 5.97 25.74
C ALA A 252 -0.64 4.73 26.58
N ALA A 253 -0.43 3.58 25.91
CA ALA A 253 -0.05 2.34 26.56
C ALA A 253 1.32 2.44 27.27
N THR A 254 2.29 3.10 26.65
CA THR A 254 3.61 3.33 27.25
C THR A 254 3.51 4.29 28.43
N ALA A 255 2.75 5.36 28.31
CA ALA A 255 2.51 6.31 29.43
C ALA A 255 1.82 5.62 30.62
N GLU A 256 0.83 4.75 30.37
CA GLU A 256 0.17 3.98 31.41
C GLU A 256 1.12 2.97 32.08
N LEU A 257 1.97 2.29 31.30
CA LEU A 257 3.00 1.41 31.84
C LEU A 257 3.92 2.16 32.80
N LEU A 258 4.37 3.36 32.42
CA LEU A 258 5.26 4.21 33.24
C LEU A 258 4.58 4.79 34.48
N ALA A 259 3.28 5.10 34.42
CA ALA A 259 2.51 5.60 35.54
C ALA A 259 2.38 4.56 36.68
N ARG A 260 2.52 3.28 36.38
CA ARG A 260 2.57 2.19 37.40
C ARG A 260 3.94 2.05 38.07
N GLY A 261 4.91 2.85 37.68
CA GLY A 261 6.31 2.83 38.09
C GLY A 261 7.22 2.45 36.94
N ARG A 262 8.51 2.75 37.08
CA ARG A 262 9.51 2.36 36.05
C ARG A 262 9.57 0.83 35.91
N PRO A 263 9.18 0.27 34.75
CA PRO A 263 9.23 -1.17 34.57
C PRO A 263 10.70 -1.64 34.51
N PRO A 264 11.01 -2.84 35.03
CA PRO A 264 12.37 -3.40 34.99
C PRO A 264 12.70 -3.92 33.60
N LEU A 265 12.53 -3.11 32.56
CA LEU A 265 12.76 -3.47 31.15
C LEU A 265 14.09 -2.92 30.64
N ASP A 266 14.77 -3.69 29.82
CA ASP A 266 15.97 -3.29 29.09
C ASP A 266 15.62 -2.79 27.68
N CYS A 267 14.53 -3.31 27.09
CA CYS A 267 14.10 -2.98 25.75
C CYS A 267 12.58 -3.14 25.58
N LEU A 268 11.97 -2.19 24.89
CA LEU A 268 10.56 -2.22 24.49
C LEU A 268 10.47 -2.42 22.96
N PHE A 269 9.84 -3.50 22.54
CA PHE A 269 9.54 -3.76 21.14
C PHE A 269 8.13 -3.31 20.82
N ALA A 270 7.96 -2.46 19.83
CA ALA A 270 6.67 -2.12 19.25
C ALA A 270 6.51 -2.83 17.90
N VAL A 271 5.36 -3.45 17.68
CA VAL A 271 5.13 -4.29 16.48
C VAL A 271 5.08 -3.52 15.15
N THR A 272 5.13 -2.16 15.20
CA THR A 272 5.39 -1.28 14.03
C THR A 272 6.23 -0.08 14.42
N ASP A 273 6.87 0.54 13.44
CA ASP A 273 7.67 1.76 13.68
C ASP A 273 6.80 2.94 14.13
N VAL A 274 5.59 3.10 13.59
CA VAL A 274 4.68 4.18 14.03
C VAL A 274 4.32 4.02 15.51
N MET A 275 4.15 2.79 15.98
CA MET A 275 3.95 2.51 17.42
C MET A 275 5.23 2.77 18.21
N ALA A 276 6.40 2.41 17.71
CA ALA A 276 7.69 2.73 18.33
C ALA A 276 7.90 4.24 18.49
N LEU A 277 7.50 5.06 17.51
CA LEU A 277 7.52 6.52 17.61
C LEU A 277 6.60 7.03 18.72
N GLY A 278 5.45 6.40 18.93
CA GLY A 278 4.56 6.69 20.07
C GLY A 278 5.23 6.38 21.41
N ALA A 279 5.87 5.21 21.52
CA ALA A 279 6.62 4.82 22.70
C ALA A 279 7.80 5.76 23.01
N LEU A 280 8.59 6.13 21.99
CA LEU A 280 9.69 7.11 22.12
C LEU A 280 9.18 8.45 22.67
N ALA A 281 8.05 8.93 22.17
CA ALA A 281 7.45 10.18 22.66
C ALA A 281 7.02 10.07 24.14
N ALA A 282 6.36 8.99 24.54
CA ALA A 282 5.95 8.77 25.92
C ALA A 282 7.16 8.65 26.89
N LEU A 283 8.21 7.93 26.48
CA LEU A 283 9.44 7.81 27.27
C LEU A 283 10.12 9.16 27.45
N ARG A 284 10.24 9.96 26.38
CA ARG A 284 10.80 11.32 26.42
C ARG A 284 9.99 12.21 27.37
N ASP A 285 8.65 12.20 27.28
CA ASP A 285 7.78 13.03 28.10
C ASP A 285 7.82 12.61 29.58
N ALA A 286 8.17 11.35 29.87
CA ALA A 286 8.48 10.85 31.21
C ALA A 286 9.92 11.10 31.68
N GLY A 287 10.76 11.75 30.85
CA GLY A 287 12.16 12.05 31.19
C GLY A 287 13.10 10.86 31.12
N LEU A 288 12.70 9.76 30.46
CA LEU A 288 13.54 8.59 30.25
C LEU A 288 14.33 8.70 28.95
N ARG A 289 15.61 8.32 29.01
CA ARG A 289 16.53 8.39 27.89
C ARG A 289 16.57 7.07 27.14
N VAL A 290 16.47 7.15 25.83
CA VAL A 290 16.68 6.01 24.93
C VAL A 290 18.04 6.18 24.28
N PRO A 291 18.95 5.18 24.34
CA PRO A 291 18.76 3.83 24.89
C PRO A 291 19.15 3.66 26.37
N ASP A 292 19.71 4.69 27.04
CA ASP A 292 20.38 4.57 28.33
C ASP A 292 19.49 3.98 29.45
N ASP A 293 18.23 4.42 29.51
CA ASP A 293 17.27 3.97 30.52
C ASP A 293 16.45 2.79 30.03
N ILE A 294 16.09 2.76 28.73
CA ILE A 294 15.35 1.68 28.06
C ILE A 294 15.56 1.76 26.54
N GLY A 295 15.90 0.64 25.92
CA GLY A 295 15.97 0.55 24.46
C GLY A 295 14.59 0.49 23.82
N VAL A 296 14.46 0.94 22.57
CA VAL A 296 13.23 0.84 21.78
C VAL A 296 13.54 0.24 20.41
N ALA A 297 12.73 -0.73 19.99
CA ALA A 297 12.79 -1.32 18.66
C ALA A 297 11.42 -1.31 18.00
N GLY A 298 11.39 -1.21 16.67
CA GLY A 298 10.19 -1.21 15.83
C GLY A 298 10.21 -2.30 14.77
N PHE A 299 9.36 -2.11 13.74
CA PHE A 299 9.28 -2.98 12.57
C PHE A 299 8.75 -2.16 11.39
N ASP A 300 9.32 -2.30 10.19
CA ASP A 300 9.00 -1.79 8.86
C ASP A 300 10.14 -0.97 8.21
N ASP A 301 10.93 -0.22 8.96
CA ASP A 301 11.92 0.79 8.54
C ASP A 301 11.32 1.89 7.66
N ILE A 302 10.25 2.51 8.19
CA ILE A 302 9.53 3.59 7.50
C ILE A 302 10.43 4.81 7.24
N THR A 303 10.15 5.55 6.16
CA THR A 303 10.99 6.66 5.71
C THR A 303 11.16 7.79 6.72
N SER A 304 10.16 8.03 7.57
CA SER A 304 10.21 9.04 8.65
C SER A 304 11.23 8.73 9.74
N LEU A 305 11.77 7.52 9.83
CA LEU A 305 12.83 7.17 10.79
C LEU A 305 14.16 7.86 10.50
N ARG A 306 14.36 8.40 9.30
CA ARG A 306 15.59 9.10 8.92
C ARG A 306 15.87 10.33 9.78
N ASP A 307 14.81 10.95 10.31
CA ASP A 307 14.88 12.18 11.10
C ASP A 307 14.71 11.91 12.61
N VAL A 308 14.69 10.65 13.02
CA VAL A 308 14.49 10.24 14.43
C VAL A 308 15.83 10.08 15.13
N VAL A 309 15.95 10.73 16.31
CA VAL A 309 17.14 10.64 17.16
C VAL A 309 16.69 10.24 18.58
N PRO A 310 17.30 9.16 19.13
CA PRO A 310 18.27 8.25 18.52
C PRO A 310 17.66 7.44 17.37
N GLY A 311 18.46 7.06 16.35
CA GLY A 311 18.03 6.26 15.24
C GLY A 311 17.38 4.95 15.68
N LEU A 312 16.19 4.63 15.20
CA LEU A 312 15.38 3.50 15.65
C LEU A 312 15.87 2.18 15.05
N THR A 313 16.19 1.22 15.93
CA THR A 313 16.38 -0.21 15.58
C THR A 313 15.07 -0.79 15.08
N THR A 314 15.10 -1.49 13.94
CA THR A 314 13.87 -1.99 13.30
C THR A 314 14.15 -3.17 12.38
N VAL A 315 13.09 -3.73 11.80
CA VAL A 315 13.14 -4.70 10.71
C VAL A 315 12.79 -3.98 9.41
N ARG A 316 13.75 -3.87 8.50
CA ARG A 316 13.54 -3.22 7.20
C ARG A 316 12.77 -4.13 6.26
N LEU A 317 11.64 -3.63 5.74
CA LEU A 317 10.91 -4.24 4.63
C LEU A 317 11.17 -3.48 3.33
N PRO A 318 11.34 -4.17 2.20
CA PRO A 318 11.52 -3.55 0.88
C PRO A 318 10.15 -3.11 0.33
N MET A 319 9.52 -2.10 0.95
CA MET A 319 8.11 -1.75 0.74
C MET A 319 7.80 -1.31 -0.69
N ALA A 320 8.69 -0.54 -1.34
CA ALA A 320 8.49 -0.13 -2.72
C ALA A 320 8.57 -1.34 -3.68
N GLU A 321 9.55 -2.23 -3.46
CA GLU A 321 9.69 -3.48 -4.22
C GLU A 321 8.50 -4.42 -3.99
N MET A 322 7.93 -4.48 -2.78
CA MET A 322 6.69 -5.21 -2.49
C MET A 322 5.53 -4.64 -3.32
N GLY A 323 5.45 -3.30 -3.45
CA GLY A 323 4.49 -2.61 -4.30
C GLY A 323 4.64 -2.98 -5.77
N ALA A 324 5.84 -2.97 -6.30
CA ALA A 324 6.12 -3.38 -7.68
C ALA A 324 5.81 -4.88 -7.90
N GLN A 325 6.22 -5.73 -6.96
CA GLN A 325 6.04 -7.18 -7.03
C GLN A 325 4.56 -7.59 -7.02
N VAL A 326 3.71 -6.94 -6.21
CA VAL A 326 2.28 -7.26 -6.15
C VAL A 326 1.58 -6.93 -7.47
N VAL A 327 1.98 -5.86 -8.16
CA VAL A 327 1.49 -5.53 -9.51
C VAL A 327 1.90 -6.62 -10.50
N GLY A 328 3.15 -7.06 -10.47
CA GLY A 328 3.65 -8.14 -11.32
C GLY A 328 2.91 -9.46 -11.12
N ILE A 329 2.72 -9.89 -9.86
CA ILE A 329 1.98 -11.15 -9.60
C ILE A 329 0.48 -11.05 -9.91
N ALA A 330 -0.10 -9.83 -9.87
CA ALA A 330 -1.48 -9.61 -10.25
C ALA A 330 -1.68 -9.70 -11.78
N LEU A 331 -0.80 -9.04 -12.55
CA LEU A 331 -1.03 -8.78 -13.97
C LEU A 331 -0.31 -9.74 -14.90
N ASP A 332 0.90 -10.23 -14.56
CA ASP A 332 1.78 -10.98 -15.44
C ASP A 332 1.56 -12.52 -15.36
N GLY A 333 0.51 -12.97 -14.64
CA GLY A 333 0.16 -14.38 -14.49
C GLY A 333 -1.00 -14.83 -15.38
N ASP A 334 -1.09 -16.15 -15.57
CA ASP A 334 -2.24 -16.76 -16.20
C ASP A 334 -3.51 -16.50 -15.38
N ALA A 335 -4.65 -16.35 -16.08
CA ALA A 335 -5.93 -16.15 -15.42
C ALA A 335 -6.27 -17.36 -14.53
N GLY A 336 -6.43 -17.11 -13.22
CA GLY A 336 -6.78 -18.15 -12.25
C GLY A 336 -5.60 -18.82 -11.53
N SER A 337 -4.34 -18.54 -11.91
CA SER A 337 -3.19 -19.00 -11.15
C SER A 337 -3.00 -18.14 -9.89
N VAL A 338 -2.86 -18.77 -8.73
CA VAL A 338 -2.52 -18.11 -7.46
C VAL A 338 -1.02 -18.19 -7.23
N ARG A 339 -0.35 -17.04 -7.16
CA ARG A 339 1.09 -16.94 -6.94
C ARG A 339 1.40 -16.37 -5.56
N ARG A 340 2.48 -16.83 -4.97
CA ARG A 340 2.99 -16.37 -3.67
C ARG A 340 4.43 -15.93 -3.82
N ALA A 341 4.71 -14.72 -3.40
CA ALA A 341 6.06 -14.21 -3.24
C ALA A 341 6.29 -13.93 -1.76
N ARG A 342 7.38 -14.48 -1.19
CA ARG A 342 7.72 -14.28 0.22
C ARG A 342 8.73 -13.16 0.36
N VAL A 343 8.48 -12.26 1.30
CA VAL A 343 9.35 -11.14 1.61
C VAL A 343 9.85 -11.27 3.03
N ARG A 344 11.17 -11.35 3.15
CA ARG A 344 11.88 -11.39 4.44
C ARG A 344 12.42 -10.00 4.77
N GLY A 345 12.23 -9.58 6.03
CA GLY A 345 12.80 -8.34 6.52
C GLY A 345 14.28 -8.49 6.89
N GLU A 346 15.03 -7.40 6.80
CA GLU A 346 16.42 -7.26 7.23
C GLU A 346 16.48 -6.57 8.61
N ILE A 347 17.30 -7.07 9.53
CA ILE A 347 17.48 -6.44 10.85
C ILE A 347 18.42 -5.25 10.72
N VAL A 348 17.96 -4.09 11.15
CA VAL A 348 18.72 -2.84 11.16
C VAL A 348 18.89 -2.38 12.61
N LEU A 349 20.04 -2.68 13.20
CA LEU A 349 20.39 -2.19 14.54
C LEU A 349 20.87 -0.74 14.44
N ARG A 350 20.33 0.11 15.33
CA ARG A 350 20.66 1.52 15.44
C ARG A 350 20.80 1.94 16.90
N GLU A 351 20.99 3.23 17.14
CA GLU A 351 21.33 3.79 18.45
C GLU A 351 20.25 3.53 19.50
N SER A 352 18.97 3.41 19.14
CA SER A 352 17.87 3.22 20.10
C SER A 352 17.96 1.94 20.94
N THR A 353 18.83 1.01 20.57
CA THR A 353 19.11 -0.23 21.33
C THR A 353 20.58 -0.45 21.58
N HIS A 354 21.43 0.56 21.34
CA HIS A 354 22.87 0.45 21.57
C HIS A 354 23.16 0.58 23.07
N ARG A 355 23.58 -0.50 23.72
CA ARG A 355 24.00 -0.45 25.13
C ARG A 355 25.47 -0.01 25.19
N THR A 356 25.73 1.14 25.83
CA THR A 356 27.08 1.50 26.25
C THR A 356 27.49 0.53 27.38
N THR A 357 28.47 -0.30 27.12
CA THR A 357 29.08 -1.25 28.11
C THR A 357 29.80 -0.46 29.20
#